data_0f1490cdb5b83a214d8e5ae43961edcf
#
_entry.id   0f1490cdb5b83a214d8e5ae43961edcf
#
_cell.length_a   1.000
_cell.length_b   1.000
_cell.length_c   1.000
_cell.angle_alpha   90.00
_cell.angle_beta   90.00
_cell.angle_gamma   90.00
#
_symmetry.space_group_name_H-M   'P 1'
#
loop_
_entity.id
_entity.type
_entity.pdbx_description
1 polymer ?
#
loop_
_entity_poly.entity_id
_entity_poly.type
_entity_poly.pdbx_seq_one_letter_code
_entity_poly.pdbx_strand_id
1 'polypeptide(L)'
;FQREELLRVVKPGGVIITAIPGERHLFGLKSLIYDQPRLNEVKPYEIPGMEFLEMRSVRDEITITSQETLNALFTMTPYYYKTSQHDSSRLYGYFGTNDNFTTEIDFQVLCYRTIRNA
;
A
#
# COMPACT_ATOMS: atom_id res chain seq x y z
N PHE A 1 11.85 5.93 -3.77
CA PHE A 1 12.17 7.31 -4.17
C PHE A 1 13.66 7.59 -4.07
N GLN A 2 14.11 8.64 -4.73
CA GLN A 2 15.50 9.05 -4.68
C GLN A 2 15.63 10.31 -3.82
N ARG A 3 16.35 10.16 -2.70
CA ARG A 3 16.53 11.23 -1.73
C ARG A 3 17.16 12.49 -2.34
N GLU A 4 18.21 12.31 -3.14
CA GLU A 4 18.91 13.43 -3.76
C GLU A 4 17.99 14.25 -4.66
N GLU A 5 17.14 13.58 -5.41
CA GLU A 5 16.19 14.24 -6.29
C GLU A 5 15.13 15.01 -5.50
N LEU A 6 14.66 14.45 -4.39
CA LEU A 6 13.73 15.15 -3.51
C LEU A 6 14.35 16.41 -2.93
N LEU A 7 15.59 16.32 -2.44
CA LEU A 7 16.28 17.47 -1.88
C LEU A 7 16.60 18.55 -2.93
N ARG A 8 16.76 18.14 -4.19
CA ARG A 8 17.01 19.08 -5.28
C ARG A 8 15.78 19.91 -5.63
N VAL A 9 14.59 19.30 -5.64
CA VAL A 9 13.37 19.96 -6.13
C VAL A 9 12.57 20.64 -5.04
N VAL A 10 12.73 20.25 -3.77
CA VAL A 10 11.99 20.84 -2.65
C VAL A 10 12.75 22.05 -2.12
N LYS A 11 12.06 23.19 -1.99
CA LYS A 11 12.64 24.41 -1.45
C LYS A 11 13.03 24.23 0.02
N PRO A 12 14.04 24.96 0.52
CA PRO A 12 14.31 25.01 1.96
C PRO A 12 13.04 25.38 2.72
N GLY A 13 12.73 24.62 3.78
CA GLY A 13 11.49 24.78 4.53
C GLY A 13 10.26 24.23 3.85
N GLY A 14 10.38 23.65 2.64
CA GLY A 14 9.28 23.02 1.93
C GLY A 14 8.87 21.69 2.56
N VAL A 15 7.69 21.20 2.16
CA VAL A 15 7.05 20.00 2.73
C VAL A 15 6.99 18.91 1.68
N ILE A 16 7.24 17.67 2.09
CA ILE A 16 7.05 16.47 1.31
C ILE A 16 6.00 15.62 1.99
N ILE A 17 5.02 15.13 1.20
CA ILE A 17 4.00 14.21 1.68
C ILE A 17 4.17 12.90 0.92
N THR A 18 4.29 11.80 1.66
CA THR A 18 4.38 10.46 1.07
C THR A 18 3.31 9.56 1.69
N ALA A 19 2.96 8.50 0.98
CA ALA A 19 2.02 7.51 1.50
C ALA A 19 2.66 6.13 1.44
N ILE A 20 2.51 5.36 2.52
CA ILE A 20 2.95 3.97 2.59
C ILE A 20 1.76 3.08 2.97
N PRO A 21 1.73 1.81 2.55
CA PRO A 21 0.68 0.88 2.97
C PRO A 21 0.66 0.73 4.49
N GLY A 22 -0.54 0.77 5.08
CA GLY A 22 -0.73 0.50 6.49
C GLY A 22 -0.71 -1.00 6.78
N GLU A 23 -0.84 -1.37 8.07
CA GLU A 23 -0.77 -2.77 8.50
C GLU A 23 -1.75 -3.67 7.76
N ARG A 24 -2.96 -3.20 7.55
CA ARG A 24 -4.06 -4.01 7.01
C ARG A 24 -4.39 -3.71 5.56
N HIS A 25 -3.53 -2.95 4.87
CA HIS A 25 -3.79 -2.62 3.47
C HIS A 25 -3.89 -3.89 2.63
N LEU A 26 -5.01 -4.08 1.95
CA LEU A 26 -5.33 -5.24 1.12
C LEU A 26 -5.20 -6.58 1.87
N PHE A 27 -5.46 -6.58 3.20
CA PHE A 27 -5.37 -7.80 3.99
C PHE A 27 -6.36 -8.86 3.52
N GLY A 28 -7.57 -8.44 3.11
CA GLY A 28 -8.55 -9.35 2.52
C GLY A 28 -8.03 -10.03 1.25
N LEU A 29 -7.34 -9.27 0.40
CA LEU A 29 -6.71 -9.82 -0.80
C LEU A 29 -5.60 -10.81 -0.44
N LYS A 30 -4.74 -10.46 0.51
CA LYS A 30 -3.69 -11.36 0.99
C LYS A 30 -4.26 -12.67 1.51
N SER A 31 -5.41 -12.62 2.17
CA SER A 31 -6.07 -13.80 2.74
C SER A 31 -6.56 -14.77 1.67
N LEU A 32 -6.80 -14.29 0.43
CA LEU A 32 -7.16 -15.16 -0.68
C LEU A 32 -5.96 -15.92 -1.26
N ILE A 33 -4.79 -15.33 -1.24
CA ILE A 33 -3.60 -15.85 -1.93
C ILE A 33 -2.57 -16.49 -1.01
N TYR A 34 -2.64 -16.22 0.29
CA TYR A 34 -1.71 -16.79 1.27
C TYR A 34 -2.45 -17.57 2.34
N ASP A 35 -1.94 -18.76 2.70
CA ASP A 35 -2.51 -19.56 3.79
C ASP A 35 -2.32 -18.89 5.14
N GLN A 36 -1.20 -18.18 5.32
CA GLN A 36 -0.88 -17.46 6.55
C GLN A 36 -0.54 -16.00 6.19
N PRO A 37 -1.55 -15.18 5.90
CA PRO A 37 -1.30 -13.78 5.54
C PRO A 37 -0.73 -13.03 6.74
N ARG A 38 0.18 -12.10 6.46
CA ARG A 38 0.80 -11.27 7.49
C ARG A 38 0.40 -9.82 7.32
N LEU A 39 0.28 -9.12 8.44
CA LEU A 39 0.13 -7.68 8.43
C LEU A 39 1.40 -7.03 7.88
N ASN A 40 1.23 -5.89 7.21
CA ASN A 40 2.37 -5.12 6.76
C ASN A 40 3.08 -4.52 7.97
N GLU A 41 4.41 -4.46 7.89
CA GLU A 41 5.18 -3.70 8.85
C GLU A 41 5.08 -2.21 8.49
N VAL A 42 4.61 -1.39 9.42
CA VAL A 42 4.49 0.05 9.23
C VAL A 42 5.59 0.74 10.01
N LYS A 43 6.52 1.34 9.29
CA LYS A 43 7.67 1.96 9.92
C LYS A 43 7.99 3.27 9.21
N PRO A 44 7.78 4.42 9.87
CA PRO A 44 8.20 5.69 9.30
C PRO A 44 9.69 5.65 9.02
N TYR A 45 10.09 6.01 7.82
CA TYR A 45 11.49 6.03 7.48
C TYR A 45 12.06 7.45 7.68
N GLU A 46 13.33 7.49 8.06
CA GLU A 46 14.05 8.75 8.16
C GLU A 46 14.55 9.16 6.78
N ILE A 47 14.43 10.45 6.49
CA ILE A 47 14.99 11.04 5.29
C ILE A 47 16.05 12.03 5.73
N PRO A 48 17.34 11.74 5.55
CA PRO A 48 18.39 12.69 5.94
C PRO A 48 18.19 14.05 5.26
N GLY A 49 18.31 15.12 6.03
CA GLY A 49 18.03 16.47 5.56
C GLY A 49 16.58 16.89 5.71
N MET A 50 15.75 16.04 6.29
CA MET A 50 14.33 16.31 6.52
C MET A 50 13.91 16.01 7.94
N GLU A 51 12.94 16.80 8.43
CA GLU A 51 12.31 16.62 9.72
C GLU A 51 10.97 15.91 9.52
N PHE A 52 10.76 14.81 10.23
CA PHE A 52 9.46 14.14 10.26
C PHE A 52 8.48 14.96 11.09
N LEU A 53 7.34 15.33 10.53
CA LEU A 53 6.35 16.17 11.20
C LEU A 53 5.20 15.35 11.77
N GLU A 54 4.56 14.52 10.94
CA GLU A 54 3.40 13.75 11.38
C GLU A 54 3.13 12.55 10.49
N MET A 55 2.36 11.61 11.03
CA MET A 55 1.84 10.46 10.32
C MET A 55 0.34 10.38 10.59
N ARG A 56 -0.44 10.24 9.53
CA ARG A 56 -1.90 10.08 9.63
C ARG A 56 -2.35 8.80 8.97
N SER A 57 -3.29 8.11 9.60
CA SER A 57 -3.92 6.93 9.04
C SER A 57 -5.08 7.32 8.14
N VAL A 58 -5.14 6.71 6.96
CA VAL A 58 -6.28 6.81 6.04
C VAL A 58 -6.78 5.39 5.81
N ARG A 59 -7.99 5.07 6.30
CA ARG A 59 -8.55 3.74 6.24
C ARG A 59 -9.93 3.76 5.62
N ASP A 60 -10.19 2.76 4.79
CA ASP A 60 -11.49 2.55 4.17
C ASP A 60 -11.61 1.07 3.76
N GLU A 61 -12.76 0.70 3.22
CA GLU A 61 -12.98 -0.62 2.65
C GLU A 61 -13.53 -0.46 1.25
N ILE A 62 -13.13 -1.36 0.34
CA ILE A 62 -13.73 -1.45 -0.98
C ILE A 62 -14.42 -2.79 -1.13
N THR A 63 -15.56 -2.79 -1.79
CA THR A 63 -16.30 -4.00 -2.14
C THR A 63 -16.30 -4.16 -3.65
N ILE A 64 -15.84 -5.33 -4.09
CA ILE A 64 -15.73 -5.70 -5.50
C ILE A 64 -16.83 -6.70 -5.80
N THR A 65 -17.52 -6.53 -6.91
CA THR A 65 -18.68 -7.34 -7.29
C THR A 65 -18.47 -8.18 -8.56
N SER A 66 -17.28 -8.16 -9.14
CA SER A 66 -16.98 -8.94 -10.32
C SER A 66 -15.60 -9.58 -10.27
N GLN A 67 -15.48 -10.75 -10.86
CA GLN A 67 -14.21 -11.45 -10.98
C GLN A 67 -13.20 -10.65 -11.81
N GLU A 68 -13.68 -9.97 -12.85
CA GLU A 68 -12.81 -9.14 -13.69
C GLU A 68 -12.13 -8.04 -12.89
N THR A 69 -12.89 -7.34 -12.04
CA THR A 69 -12.34 -6.28 -11.21
C THR A 69 -11.37 -6.83 -10.17
N LEU A 70 -11.69 -7.99 -9.56
CA LEU A 70 -10.80 -8.63 -8.60
C LEU A 70 -9.48 -9.03 -9.27
N ASN A 71 -9.53 -9.60 -10.45
CA ASN A 71 -8.33 -9.96 -11.20
C ASN A 71 -7.48 -8.74 -11.53
N ALA A 72 -8.12 -7.63 -11.92
CA ALA A 72 -7.44 -6.37 -12.22
C ALA A 72 -6.73 -5.82 -10.98
N LEU A 73 -7.40 -5.83 -9.83
CA LEU A 73 -6.78 -5.40 -8.58
C LEU A 73 -5.54 -6.23 -8.26
N PHE A 74 -5.65 -7.55 -8.32
CA PHE A 74 -4.54 -8.45 -8.04
C PHE A 74 -3.35 -8.18 -8.97
N THR A 75 -3.61 -7.99 -10.25
CA THR A 75 -2.56 -7.73 -11.26
C THR A 75 -1.79 -6.45 -10.98
N MET A 76 -2.43 -5.47 -10.35
CA MET A 76 -1.78 -4.19 -10.00
C MET A 76 -0.96 -4.27 -8.72
N THR A 77 -1.00 -5.37 -7.99
CA THR A 77 -0.26 -5.51 -6.74
C THR A 77 1.09 -6.20 -6.95
N PRO A 78 2.08 -5.97 -6.05
CA PRO A 78 3.33 -6.72 -6.09
C PRO A 78 3.15 -8.23 -5.91
N TYR A 79 2.03 -8.65 -5.32
CA TYR A 79 1.74 -10.07 -5.05
C TYR A 79 1.55 -10.88 -6.33
N TYR A 80 1.14 -10.24 -7.42
CA TYR A 80 0.92 -10.89 -8.71
C TYR A 80 2.16 -11.68 -9.17
N TYR A 81 3.33 -11.07 -9.02
CA TYR A 81 4.59 -11.67 -9.47
C TYR A 81 5.18 -12.66 -8.47
N LYS A 82 4.68 -12.66 -7.23
CA LYS A 82 5.23 -13.47 -6.13
C LYS A 82 4.38 -14.67 -5.77
N THR A 83 3.18 -14.76 -6.34
CA THR A 83 2.19 -15.78 -5.98
C THR A 83 2.19 -16.89 -7.02
N SER A 84 2.26 -18.15 -6.55
CA SER A 84 2.21 -19.33 -7.43
C SER A 84 0.83 -19.46 -8.06
N GLN A 85 0.75 -20.22 -9.16
CA GLN A 85 -0.54 -20.52 -9.79
C GLN A 85 -1.49 -21.24 -8.83
N HIS A 86 -0.97 -22.13 -8.01
CA HIS A 86 -1.77 -22.83 -7.01
C HIS A 86 -2.40 -21.85 -6.02
N ASP A 87 -1.59 -20.94 -5.47
CA ASP A 87 -2.07 -19.99 -4.47
C ASP A 87 -3.00 -18.95 -5.07
N SER A 88 -2.79 -18.54 -6.30
CA SER A 88 -3.65 -17.56 -6.97
C SER A 88 -4.98 -18.18 -7.46
N SER A 89 -5.09 -19.50 -7.54
CA SER A 89 -6.30 -20.17 -8.02
C SER A 89 -7.54 -19.81 -7.21
N ARG A 90 -7.39 -19.63 -5.89
CA ARG A 90 -8.49 -19.23 -5.00
C ARG A 90 -9.03 -17.86 -5.38
N LEU A 91 -8.15 -16.94 -5.75
CA LEU A 91 -8.54 -15.62 -6.18
C LEU A 91 -9.28 -15.65 -7.51
N TYR A 92 -8.75 -16.38 -8.51
CA TYR A 92 -9.34 -16.45 -9.83
C TYR A 92 -10.68 -17.19 -9.86
N GLY A 93 -10.93 -18.06 -8.86
CA GLY A 93 -12.18 -18.80 -8.75
C GLY A 93 -13.17 -18.20 -7.75
N TYR A 94 -12.86 -17.08 -7.14
CA TYR A 94 -13.60 -16.56 -5.98
C TYR A 94 -15.09 -16.34 -6.27
N PHE A 95 -15.42 -15.71 -7.39
CA PHE A 95 -16.81 -15.41 -7.74
C PHE A 95 -17.60 -16.60 -8.27
N GLY A 96 -16.98 -17.78 -8.34
CA GLY A 96 -17.71 -19.01 -8.62
C GLY A 96 -18.66 -19.41 -7.48
N THR A 97 -18.35 -19.01 -6.25
CA THR A 97 -19.14 -19.34 -5.05
C THR A 97 -19.42 -18.13 -4.15
N ASN A 98 -19.05 -16.94 -4.55
CA ASN A 98 -19.23 -15.73 -3.76
C ASN A 98 -19.80 -14.60 -4.61
N ASP A 99 -20.60 -13.73 -3.98
CA ASP A 99 -21.25 -12.62 -4.68
C ASP A 99 -20.47 -11.32 -4.62
N ASN A 100 -19.63 -11.17 -3.62
CA ASN A 100 -18.83 -9.96 -3.46
C ASN A 100 -17.52 -10.28 -2.72
N PHE A 101 -16.58 -9.35 -2.83
CA PHE A 101 -15.29 -9.41 -2.15
C PHE A 101 -14.99 -8.05 -1.53
N THR A 102 -14.66 -8.04 -0.24
CA THR A 102 -14.30 -6.82 0.48
C THR A 102 -12.85 -6.90 0.93
N THR A 103 -12.12 -5.81 0.73
CA THR A 103 -10.74 -5.69 1.24
C THR A 103 -10.51 -4.28 1.78
N GLU A 104 -9.52 -4.16 2.64
CA GLU A 104 -9.20 -2.90 3.29
C GLU A 104 -8.29 -2.04 2.41
N ILE A 105 -8.54 -0.75 2.44
CA ILE A 105 -7.62 0.28 1.99
C ILE A 105 -7.06 0.93 3.23
N ASP A 106 -5.77 0.80 3.47
CA ASP A 106 -5.13 1.30 4.68
C ASP A 106 -3.78 1.91 4.31
N PHE A 107 -3.67 3.23 4.47
CA PHE A 107 -2.44 3.95 4.19
C PHE A 107 -2.02 4.77 5.40
N GLN A 108 -0.72 4.94 5.56
CA GLN A 108 -0.13 5.92 6.44
C GLN A 108 0.43 7.04 5.60
N VAL A 109 -0.03 8.26 5.86
CA VAL A 109 0.43 9.46 5.16
C VAL A 109 1.46 10.13 6.03
N LEU A 110 2.68 10.25 5.51
CA LEU A 110 3.83 10.79 6.23
C LEU A 110 4.14 12.18 5.71
N CYS A 111 4.38 13.12 6.62
CA CYS A 111 4.69 14.49 6.28
C CYS A 111 6.08 14.86 6.81
N TYR A 112 6.91 15.44 5.95
CA TYR A 112 8.28 15.85 6.26
C TYR A 112 8.48 17.30 5.84
N ARG A 113 9.37 17.99 6.55
CA ARG A 113 9.84 19.33 6.18
C ARG A 113 11.34 19.29 5.93
N THR A 114 11.79 20.01 4.90
CA THR A 114 13.24 20.11 4.70
C THR A 114 13.84 21.04 5.75
N ILE A 115 14.95 20.61 6.37
CA ILE A 115 15.73 21.42 7.31
C ILE A 115 17.01 21.94 6.67
N ARG A 116 17.17 21.65 5.38
CA ARG A 116 18.32 22.06 4.60
C ARG A 116 18.26 23.56 4.32
N ASN A 117 19.29 24.26 4.66
CA ASN A 117 19.45 25.67 4.31
C ASN A 117 19.96 25.78 2.86
N ALA A 118 19.45 26.78 2.17
CA ALA A 118 19.87 27.04 0.80
C ALA A 118 21.36 27.40 0.73
#